data_6db9146860b1f86299268788b4763f3e
#
_entry.id   6db9146860b1f86299268788b4763f3e
#
_cell.length_a   1.000
_cell.length_b   1.000
_cell.length_c   1.000
_cell.angle_alpha   90.00
_cell.angle_beta   90.00
_cell.angle_gamma   90.00
#
_symmetry.space_group_name_H-M   'P 1'
#
loop_
_entity.id
_entity.type
_entity.pdbx_description
1 polymer ?
#
loop_
_entity_poly.entity_id
_entity_poly.type
_entity_poly.pdbx_seq_one_letter_code
_entity_poly.pdbx_strand_id
1 'polypeptide(L)'
;MRGFLFFVRAVPILLLGLLLHYVLPQHDVVRVVNTYQERQDLGDWTRIFWADPDAQSTQLVNRDVQFIQTIKKRTWLLGFVPREGTEVMVYRNEDTGWGWPFYFKFDTANLQTEADDLRSTEANPQWAVVTHYGWRNPYISAFPNAVGIRPVAGPDVTIIPWFNIGFFLVLILLMVMVRRMWAQFRERTVDPALDAAGDRLDHVQAGVAEKRSGLRRWLATWRPKDKR
;
A
#
# COMPACT_ATOMS: atom_id res chain seq x y z
N MET A 1 17.82 20.27 9.05
CA MET A 1 18.17 19.09 8.26
C MET A 1 17.59 17.77 8.79
N ARG A 2 17.69 17.45 10.09
CA ARG A 2 17.13 16.17 10.65
C ARG A 2 15.63 16.03 10.45
N GLY A 3 14.83 17.10 10.65
CA GLY A 3 13.37 17.08 10.44
C GLY A 3 12.98 16.85 8.98
N PHE A 4 13.68 17.46 8.03
CA PHE A 4 13.44 17.25 6.60
C PHE A 4 13.71 15.80 6.17
N LEU A 5 14.81 15.21 6.62
CA LEU A 5 15.14 13.80 6.35
C LEU A 5 14.12 12.84 6.98
N PHE A 6 13.57 13.19 8.15
CA PHE A 6 12.48 12.43 8.76
C PHE A 6 11.22 12.46 7.87
N PHE A 7 10.81 13.63 7.38
CA PHE A 7 9.67 13.79 6.48
C PHE A 7 9.85 13.00 5.18
N VAL A 8 11.01 13.12 4.54
CA VAL A 8 11.33 12.39 3.29
C VAL A 8 11.21 10.87 3.45
N ARG A 9 11.47 10.35 4.64
CA ARG A 9 11.35 8.91 4.94
C ARG A 9 9.95 8.52 5.40
N ALA A 10 9.29 9.35 6.20
CA ALA A 10 7.98 9.05 6.78
C ALA A 10 6.85 9.09 5.73
N VAL A 11 6.89 10.04 4.80
CA VAL A 11 5.85 10.19 3.77
C VAL A 11 5.70 8.96 2.88
N PRO A 12 6.76 8.38 2.29
CA PRO A 12 6.64 7.15 1.50
C PRO A 12 6.11 5.95 2.31
N ILE A 13 6.54 5.83 3.57
CA ILE A 13 6.07 4.75 4.45
C ILE A 13 4.57 4.92 4.74
N LEU A 14 4.12 6.14 5.02
CA LEU A 14 2.71 6.44 5.23
C LEU A 14 1.88 6.15 3.99
N LEU A 15 2.34 6.59 2.81
CA LEU A 15 1.65 6.33 1.54
C LEU A 15 1.57 4.84 1.22
N LEU A 16 2.64 4.10 1.47
CA LEU A 16 2.64 2.65 1.32
C LEU A 16 1.67 1.99 2.31
N GLY A 17 1.65 2.43 3.57
CA GLY A 17 0.70 1.95 4.58
C GLY A 17 -0.76 2.20 4.17
N LEU A 18 -1.07 3.38 3.66
CA LEU A 18 -2.40 3.72 3.14
C LEU A 18 -2.77 2.87 1.92
N LEU A 19 -1.84 2.68 0.99
CA LEU A 19 -2.05 1.82 -0.18
C LEU A 19 -2.32 0.37 0.24
N LEU A 20 -1.53 -0.18 1.15
CA LEU A 20 -1.76 -1.52 1.67
C LEU A 20 -3.10 -1.63 2.39
N HIS A 21 -3.46 -0.65 3.20
CA HIS A 21 -4.77 -0.61 3.85
C HIS A 21 -5.93 -0.54 2.84
N TYR A 22 -5.75 0.17 1.73
CA TYR A 22 -6.74 0.23 0.66
C TYR A 22 -6.91 -1.11 -0.05
N VAL A 23 -5.80 -1.81 -0.30
CA VAL A 23 -5.77 -3.02 -1.14
C VAL A 23 -6.03 -4.29 -0.35
N LEU A 24 -5.51 -4.38 0.89
CA LEU A 24 -5.66 -5.60 1.69
C LEU A 24 -7.13 -5.83 2.10
N PRO A 25 -7.56 -7.12 2.19
CA PRO A 25 -8.93 -7.43 2.57
C PRO A 25 -9.24 -6.97 3.99
N GLN A 26 -10.35 -6.26 4.11
CA GLN A 26 -10.95 -5.82 5.35
C GLN A 26 -12.22 -6.64 5.60
N HIS A 27 -12.64 -6.72 6.85
CA HIS A 27 -13.78 -7.51 7.26
C HIS A 27 -14.69 -6.68 8.15
N ASP A 28 -15.91 -6.47 7.71
CA ASP A 28 -16.93 -5.77 8.49
C ASP A 28 -18.03 -6.73 8.93
N VAL A 29 -18.42 -6.66 10.20
CA VAL A 29 -19.62 -7.37 10.70
C VAL A 29 -20.83 -6.51 10.40
N VAL A 30 -21.74 -7.02 9.58
CA VAL A 30 -22.85 -6.26 9.03
C VAL A 30 -24.17 -7.00 9.16
N ARG A 31 -25.28 -6.25 9.10
CA ARG A 31 -26.62 -6.73 8.79
C ARG A 31 -27.00 -6.17 7.42
N VAL A 32 -27.32 -7.04 6.48
CA VAL A 32 -27.78 -6.63 5.16
C VAL A 32 -29.21 -6.10 5.27
N VAL A 33 -29.44 -4.90 4.76
CA VAL A 33 -30.75 -4.24 4.77
C VAL A 33 -31.43 -4.38 3.43
N ASN A 34 -30.68 -4.11 2.37
CA ASN A 34 -31.19 -4.15 1.00
C ASN A 34 -30.05 -4.33 0.00
N THR A 35 -30.41 -4.76 -1.20
CA THR A 35 -29.54 -4.79 -2.36
C THR A 35 -30.23 -4.08 -3.51
N TYR A 36 -29.47 -3.37 -4.33
CA TYR A 36 -30.01 -2.67 -5.49
C TYR A 36 -28.96 -2.54 -6.58
N GLN A 37 -29.43 -2.24 -7.76
CA GLN A 37 -28.57 -1.95 -8.90
C GLN A 37 -28.85 -0.52 -9.35
N GLU A 38 -27.80 0.22 -9.62
CA GLU A 38 -27.89 1.59 -10.05
C GLU A 38 -26.87 1.89 -11.15
N ARG A 39 -27.29 2.64 -12.15
CA ARG A 39 -26.39 3.12 -13.18
C ARG A 39 -25.51 4.24 -12.64
N GLN A 40 -24.22 4.04 -12.69
CA GLN A 40 -23.24 5.01 -12.23
C GLN A 40 -22.53 5.66 -13.41
N ASP A 41 -22.46 7.00 -13.35
CA ASP A 41 -21.64 7.79 -14.26
C ASP A 41 -20.22 7.87 -13.68
N LEU A 42 -19.28 7.25 -14.36
CA LEU A 42 -17.89 7.19 -13.92
C LEU A 42 -17.19 8.48 -14.38
N GLY A 43 -17.06 9.45 -13.47
CA GLY A 43 -16.26 10.65 -13.73
C GLY A 43 -14.77 10.33 -13.76
N ASP A 44 -14.01 11.08 -14.57
CA ASP A 44 -12.56 10.87 -14.78
C ASP A 44 -11.76 10.82 -13.49
N TRP A 45 -12.13 11.60 -12.47
CA TRP A 45 -11.45 11.66 -11.17
C TRP A 45 -11.75 10.49 -10.23
N THR A 46 -12.90 9.86 -10.37
CA THR A 46 -13.31 8.73 -9.51
C THR A 46 -12.92 7.38 -10.10
N ARG A 47 -12.53 7.34 -11.38
CA ARG A 47 -12.20 6.13 -12.12
C ARG A 47 -11.15 5.25 -11.43
N ILE A 48 -10.16 5.83 -10.77
CA ILE A 48 -9.11 5.08 -10.06
C ILE A 48 -9.63 4.23 -8.90
N PHE A 49 -10.83 4.52 -8.39
CA PHE A 49 -11.46 3.79 -7.29
C PHE A 49 -12.42 2.70 -7.77
N TRP A 50 -12.67 2.61 -9.09
CA TRP A 50 -13.60 1.66 -9.68
C TRP A 50 -12.83 0.48 -10.29
N ALA A 51 -13.38 -0.72 -10.16
CA ALA A 51 -12.80 -1.88 -10.82
C ALA A 51 -12.92 -1.74 -12.34
N ASP A 52 -11.87 -2.06 -13.06
CA ASP A 52 -11.85 -2.11 -14.53
C ASP A 52 -11.53 -3.55 -14.94
N PRO A 53 -12.54 -4.40 -15.13
CA PRO A 53 -12.33 -5.80 -15.49
C PRO A 53 -11.72 -5.97 -16.89
N ASP A 54 -11.94 -4.97 -17.77
CA ASP A 54 -11.45 -4.96 -19.15
C ASP A 54 -10.48 -3.78 -19.34
N ALA A 55 -9.22 -3.97 -19.00
CA ALA A 55 -8.17 -2.94 -19.09
C ALA A 55 -8.00 -2.27 -20.48
N GLN A 56 -8.77 -2.70 -21.48
CA GLN A 56 -8.73 -2.21 -22.85
C GLN A 56 -9.93 -1.33 -23.25
N SER A 57 -10.97 -1.23 -22.43
CA SER A 57 -12.14 -0.43 -22.80
C SER A 57 -11.98 1.03 -22.38
N THR A 58 -11.67 1.88 -23.37
CA THR A 58 -11.60 3.34 -23.25
C THR A 58 -12.98 4.02 -23.10
N GLN A 59 -14.09 3.27 -23.05
CA GLN A 59 -15.47 3.78 -23.14
C GLN A 59 -16.38 3.39 -21.98
N LEU A 60 -15.87 3.31 -20.76
CA LEU A 60 -16.73 3.11 -19.59
C LEU A 60 -17.22 4.46 -19.04
N VAL A 61 -18.09 5.12 -19.79
CA VAL A 61 -18.72 6.37 -19.30
C VAL A 61 -19.85 6.05 -18.32
N ASN A 62 -20.60 4.96 -18.55
CA ASN A 62 -21.75 4.56 -17.71
C ASN A 62 -21.80 3.04 -17.60
N ARG A 63 -22.00 2.53 -16.40
CA ARG A 63 -22.28 1.10 -16.18
C ARG A 63 -23.24 0.87 -15.02
N ASP A 64 -23.92 -0.24 -15.08
CA ASP A 64 -24.78 -0.70 -13.99
C ASP A 64 -23.92 -1.34 -12.90
N VAL A 65 -23.96 -0.79 -11.71
CA VAL A 65 -23.23 -1.27 -10.53
C VAL A 65 -24.22 -1.83 -9.52
N GLN A 66 -23.89 -2.98 -8.98
CA GLN A 66 -24.64 -3.60 -7.89
C GLN A 66 -24.15 -3.08 -6.55
N PHE A 67 -25.08 -2.79 -5.65
CA PHE A 67 -24.81 -2.28 -4.32
C PHE A 67 -25.46 -3.14 -3.25
N ILE A 68 -24.76 -3.28 -2.12
CA ILE A 68 -25.22 -3.96 -0.92
C ILE A 68 -25.32 -2.92 0.19
N GLN A 69 -26.53 -2.59 0.61
CA GLN A 69 -26.79 -1.67 1.73
C GLN A 69 -26.78 -2.43 3.05
N THR A 70 -26.00 -1.95 3.98
CA THR A 70 -25.81 -2.63 5.26
C THR A 70 -25.82 -1.66 6.43
N ILE A 71 -26.09 -2.23 7.61
CA ILE A 71 -25.78 -1.62 8.88
C ILE A 71 -24.64 -2.40 9.48
N LYS A 72 -23.47 -1.77 9.60
CA LYS A 72 -22.27 -2.40 10.15
C LYS A 72 -22.04 -2.04 11.60
N LYS A 73 -21.37 -2.91 12.34
CA LYS A 73 -20.83 -2.60 13.67
C LYS A 73 -19.77 -1.53 13.56
N ARG A 74 -19.82 -0.50 14.43
CA ARG A 74 -18.78 0.54 14.45
C ARG A 74 -17.45 -0.04 14.86
N THR A 75 -16.41 0.38 14.18
CA THR A 75 -15.03 0.06 14.51
C THR A 75 -14.19 1.33 14.58
N TRP A 76 -13.11 1.29 15.34
CA TRP A 76 -12.13 2.36 15.43
C TRP A 76 -10.76 1.88 14.95
N LEU A 77 -9.81 2.81 14.74
CA LEU A 77 -8.46 2.49 14.26
C LEU A 77 -8.49 1.60 12.99
N LEU A 78 -9.15 2.10 11.92
CA LEU A 78 -9.17 1.42 10.61
C LEU A 78 -9.77 -0.01 10.66
N GLY A 79 -10.73 -0.26 11.56
CA GLY A 79 -11.40 -1.54 11.65
C GLY A 79 -10.86 -2.49 12.73
N PHE A 80 -9.77 -2.16 13.42
CA PHE A 80 -9.14 -3.06 14.37
C PHE A 80 -9.83 -3.14 15.75
N VAL A 81 -10.50 -2.07 16.17
CA VAL A 81 -11.10 -2.00 17.51
C VAL A 81 -12.61 -1.89 17.42
N PRO A 82 -13.38 -2.89 17.91
CA PRO A 82 -14.84 -2.80 17.97
C PRO A 82 -15.28 -1.64 18.88
N ARG A 83 -16.32 -0.92 18.47
CA ARG A 83 -16.95 0.14 19.25
C ARG A 83 -18.44 -0.14 19.39
N GLU A 84 -19.05 0.41 20.45
CA GLU A 84 -20.49 0.34 20.60
C GLU A 84 -21.24 1.13 19.51
N GLY A 85 -22.40 0.59 19.10
CA GLY A 85 -23.27 1.16 18.10
C GLY A 85 -23.01 0.63 16.69
N THR A 86 -23.87 1.09 15.81
CA THR A 86 -23.88 0.70 14.38
C THR A 86 -23.83 1.95 13.51
N GLU A 87 -23.44 1.77 12.24
CA GLU A 87 -23.45 2.83 11.22
C GLU A 87 -23.87 2.26 9.88
N VAL A 88 -24.41 3.12 9.02
CA VAL A 88 -24.78 2.75 7.65
C VAL A 88 -23.51 2.62 6.80
N MET A 89 -23.43 1.50 6.07
CA MET A 89 -22.39 1.27 5.08
C MET A 89 -22.99 0.72 3.80
N VAL A 90 -22.48 1.18 2.68
CA VAL A 90 -22.84 0.67 1.36
C VAL A 90 -21.59 0.14 0.69
N TYR A 91 -21.66 -1.10 0.22
CA TYR A 91 -20.61 -1.73 -0.57
C TYR A 91 -21.06 -1.79 -2.01
N ARG A 92 -20.16 -1.53 -2.94
CA ARG A 92 -20.35 -1.91 -4.32
C ARG A 92 -20.03 -3.39 -4.49
N ASN A 93 -20.57 -4.00 -5.49
CA ASN A 93 -20.36 -5.38 -5.84
C ASN A 93 -19.98 -5.45 -7.32
N GLU A 94 -18.70 -5.40 -7.61
CA GLU A 94 -18.13 -5.37 -8.95
C GLU A 94 -17.09 -6.47 -9.13
N ASP A 95 -17.03 -7.03 -10.34
CA ASP A 95 -15.96 -7.93 -10.71
C ASP A 95 -14.63 -7.18 -10.79
N THR A 96 -13.56 -7.79 -10.31
CA THR A 96 -12.20 -7.27 -10.46
C THR A 96 -11.48 -7.90 -11.64
N GLY A 97 -11.98 -9.05 -12.13
CA GLY A 97 -11.34 -9.77 -13.21
C GLY A 97 -9.86 -10.04 -12.92
N TRP A 98 -9.02 -9.80 -13.89
CA TRP A 98 -7.56 -9.87 -13.79
C TRP A 98 -6.93 -8.51 -13.42
N GLY A 99 -7.75 -7.50 -13.20
CA GLY A 99 -7.31 -6.14 -12.89
C GLY A 99 -6.81 -5.96 -11.46
N TRP A 100 -6.24 -4.79 -11.21
CA TRP A 100 -5.81 -4.37 -9.89
C TRP A 100 -6.99 -3.85 -9.05
N PRO A 101 -7.09 -4.21 -7.76
CA PRO A 101 -6.29 -5.19 -7.01
C PRO A 101 -6.68 -6.64 -7.33
N PHE A 102 -5.70 -7.55 -7.33
CA PHE A 102 -5.81 -8.93 -7.82
C PHE A 102 -6.65 -9.84 -6.92
N TYR A 103 -7.95 -9.55 -6.80
CA TYR A 103 -8.90 -10.40 -6.08
C TYR A 103 -9.47 -11.54 -6.93
N PHE A 104 -9.28 -11.48 -8.26
CA PHE A 104 -9.76 -12.51 -9.21
C PHE A 104 -11.24 -12.82 -9.04
N LYS A 105 -12.04 -11.79 -8.73
CA LYS A 105 -13.48 -11.93 -8.60
C LYS A 105 -14.12 -11.81 -9.98
N PHE A 106 -14.87 -12.85 -10.37
CA PHE A 106 -15.53 -12.97 -11.67
C PHE A 106 -17.04 -13.24 -11.54
N ASP A 107 -17.56 -13.26 -10.32
CA ASP A 107 -18.93 -13.69 -10.05
C ASP A 107 -19.65 -12.73 -9.11
N THR A 108 -20.00 -11.58 -9.67
CA THR A 108 -20.79 -10.56 -8.98
C THR A 108 -22.21 -11.02 -8.71
N ALA A 109 -22.80 -11.86 -9.61
CA ALA A 109 -24.18 -12.30 -9.48
C ALA A 109 -24.40 -13.25 -8.29
N ASN A 110 -23.47 -14.18 -8.04
CA ASN A 110 -23.56 -15.07 -6.88
C ASN A 110 -23.44 -14.29 -5.58
N LEU A 111 -22.48 -13.39 -5.46
CA LEU A 111 -22.35 -12.56 -4.26
C LEU A 111 -23.58 -11.70 -4.02
N GLN A 112 -24.21 -11.20 -5.08
CA GLN A 112 -25.44 -10.43 -4.96
C GLN A 112 -26.59 -11.30 -4.44
N THR A 113 -26.71 -12.53 -4.95
CA THR A 113 -27.72 -13.49 -4.50
C THR A 113 -27.51 -13.88 -3.04
N GLU A 114 -26.29 -14.15 -2.63
CA GLU A 114 -25.94 -14.42 -1.23
C GLU A 114 -26.30 -13.25 -0.30
N ALA A 115 -26.01 -12.01 -0.75
CA ALA A 115 -26.39 -10.81 -0.01
C ALA A 115 -27.91 -10.62 0.06
N ASP A 116 -28.63 -10.95 -0.99
CA ASP A 116 -30.10 -10.91 -1.02
C ASP A 116 -30.75 -11.90 -0.04
N ASP A 117 -30.20 -13.09 0.05
CA ASP A 117 -30.67 -14.14 0.99
C ASP A 117 -30.46 -13.75 2.46
N LEU A 118 -29.41 -12.94 2.73
CA LEU A 118 -29.07 -12.44 4.07
C LEU A 118 -29.79 -11.14 4.46
N ARG A 119 -30.75 -10.65 3.65
CA ARG A 119 -31.51 -9.45 4.02
C ARG A 119 -32.34 -9.70 5.26
N SER A 120 -32.27 -8.77 6.19
CA SER A 120 -32.96 -8.91 7.47
C SER A 120 -33.36 -7.56 8.07
N THR A 121 -34.35 -7.63 8.95
CA THR A 121 -34.88 -6.47 9.69
C THR A 121 -34.21 -6.33 11.05
N GLU A 122 -34.40 -5.18 11.71
CA GLU A 122 -33.92 -4.97 13.05
C GLU A 122 -34.62 -5.90 14.08
N ALA A 123 -35.87 -6.25 13.83
CA ALA A 123 -36.63 -7.15 14.69
C ALA A 123 -36.14 -8.60 14.64
N ASN A 124 -35.58 -9.03 13.50
CA ASN A 124 -35.03 -10.38 13.34
C ASN A 124 -33.69 -10.26 12.58
N PRO A 125 -32.61 -9.84 13.26
CA PRO A 125 -31.35 -9.53 12.63
C PRO A 125 -30.58 -10.80 12.26
N GLN A 126 -30.16 -10.88 10.98
CA GLN A 126 -29.18 -11.85 10.51
C GLN A 126 -27.85 -11.11 10.29
N TRP A 127 -26.83 -11.58 10.98
CA TRP A 127 -25.51 -10.98 10.88
C TRP A 127 -24.65 -11.73 9.89
N ALA A 128 -23.84 -10.97 9.16
CA ALA A 128 -22.89 -11.50 8.20
C ALA A 128 -21.56 -10.75 8.30
N VAL A 129 -20.53 -11.36 7.77
CA VAL A 129 -19.22 -10.71 7.57
C VAL A 129 -19.07 -10.43 6.10
N VAL A 130 -18.91 -9.16 5.75
CA VAL A 130 -18.51 -8.74 4.40
C VAL A 130 -17.01 -8.61 4.37
N THR A 131 -16.37 -9.33 3.46
CA THR A 131 -14.97 -9.12 3.09
C THR A 131 -14.92 -8.15 1.93
N HIS A 132 -14.15 -7.09 2.07
CA HIS A 132 -14.08 -6.02 1.07
C HIS A 132 -12.69 -5.41 1.00
N TYR A 133 -12.43 -4.62 -0.03
CA TYR A 133 -11.27 -3.73 -0.12
C TYR A 133 -11.74 -2.32 -0.50
N GLY A 134 -10.86 -1.35 -0.32
CA GLY A 134 -11.17 0.04 -0.61
C GLY A 134 -11.75 0.80 0.58
N TRP A 135 -11.94 2.09 0.40
CA TRP A 135 -12.46 2.98 1.43
C TRP A 135 -13.81 3.56 1.04
N ARG A 136 -14.62 3.85 2.05
CA ARG A 136 -15.79 4.68 1.89
C ARG A 136 -15.38 6.15 1.95
N ASN A 137 -15.64 6.89 0.87
CA ASN A 137 -15.50 8.34 0.87
C ASN A 137 -16.78 8.97 0.29
N PRO A 138 -17.60 9.64 1.14
CA PRO A 138 -18.85 10.24 0.69
C PRO A 138 -18.65 11.45 -0.22
N TYR A 139 -17.54 12.18 -0.11
CA TYR A 139 -17.28 13.39 -0.88
C TYR A 139 -17.03 13.12 -2.38
N ILE A 140 -16.49 11.97 -2.70
CA ILE A 140 -16.19 11.54 -4.08
C ILE A 140 -17.01 10.32 -4.48
N SER A 141 -18.08 10.00 -3.75
CA SER A 141 -18.93 8.82 -3.98
C SER A 141 -18.17 7.52 -4.16
N ALA A 142 -17.04 7.35 -3.45
CA ALA A 142 -16.28 6.12 -3.46
C ALA A 142 -16.87 5.12 -2.46
N PHE A 143 -17.03 3.88 -2.91
CA PHE A 143 -17.57 2.77 -2.13
C PHE A 143 -16.55 1.63 -2.09
N PRO A 144 -16.35 0.95 -0.94
CA PRO A 144 -15.54 -0.25 -0.88
C PRO A 144 -16.18 -1.36 -1.71
N ASN A 145 -15.37 -2.18 -2.35
CA ASN A 145 -15.85 -3.30 -3.17
C ASN A 145 -15.93 -4.58 -2.35
N ALA A 146 -17.12 -5.16 -2.24
CA ALA A 146 -17.33 -6.45 -1.60
C ALA A 146 -16.74 -7.57 -2.47
N VAL A 147 -15.97 -8.46 -1.86
CA VAL A 147 -15.37 -9.62 -2.51
C VAL A 147 -15.91 -10.95 -1.97
N GLY A 148 -16.63 -10.91 -0.86
CA GLY A 148 -17.29 -12.07 -0.27
C GLY A 148 -18.20 -11.67 0.88
N ILE A 149 -19.22 -12.49 1.12
CA ILE A 149 -20.12 -12.38 2.26
C ILE A 149 -20.31 -13.76 2.88
N ARG A 150 -20.42 -13.84 4.20
CA ARG A 150 -20.73 -15.10 4.89
C ARG A 150 -21.55 -14.85 6.14
N PRO A 151 -22.55 -15.68 6.44
CA PRO A 151 -23.34 -15.56 7.66
C PRO A 151 -22.48 -15.82 8.91
N VAL A 152 -22.85 -15.16 10.02
CA VAL A 152 -22.24 -15.36 11.34
C VAL A 152 -23.31 -15.39 12.41
N ALA A 153 -22.96 -15.97 13.57
CA ALA A 153 -23.91 -16.18 14.67
C ALA A 153 -24.40 -14.88 15.33
N GLY A 154 -23.64 -13.79 15.24
CA GLY A 154 -24.01 -12.53 15.90
C GLY A 154 -23.04 -11.39 15.63
N PRO A 155 -23.34 -10.21 16.21
CA PRO A 155 -22.54 -8.99 15.95
C PRO A 155 -21.17 -8.97 16.63
N ASP A 156 -20.94 -9.81 17.63
CA ASP A 156 -19.73 -9.77 18.47
C ASP A 156 -18.72 -10.86 18.08
N VAL A 157 -18.79 -11.32 16.83
CA VAL A 157 -17.86 -12.31 16.29
C VAL A 157 -16.48 -11.68 16.12
N THR A 158 -15.45 -12.34 16.65
CA THR A 158 -14.04 -11.97 16.42
C THR A 158 -13.56 -12.53 15.10
N ILE A 159 -13.08 -11.65 14.23
CA ILE A 159 -12.55 -12.02 12.91
C ILE A 159 -11.05 -11.87 12.94
N ILE A 160 -10.34 -12.99 12.71
CA ILE A 160 -8.89 -12.97 12.59
C ILE A 160 -8.53 -12.82 11.11
N PRO A 161 -7.82 -11.76 10.70
CA PRO A 161 -7.48 -11.51 9.30
C PRO A 161 -6.25 -12.35 8.88
N TRP A 162 -6.42 -13.66 8.76
CA TRP A 162 -5.34 -14.62 8.46
C TRP A 162 -4.56 -14.27 7.20
N PHE A 163 -5.26 -13.81 6.16
CA PHE A 163 -4.60 -13.38 4.92
C PHE A 163 -3.62 -12.22 5.17
N ASN A 164 -4.05 -11.20 5.90
CA ASN A 164 -3.21 -10.04 6.19
C ASN A 164 -2.01 -10.41 7.06
N ILE A 165 -2.22 -11.29 8.05
CA ILE A 165 -1.13 -11.81 8.89
C ILE A 165 -0.11 -12.54 8.04
N GLY A 166 -0.54 -13.48 7.20
CA GLY A 166 0.33 -14.22 6.29
C GLY A 166 1.07 -13.29 5.32
N PHE A 167 0.36 -12.32 4.74
CA PHE A 167 0.93 -11.32 3.85
C PHE A 167 2.06 -10.52 4.52
N PHE A 168 1.84 -10.01 5.72
CA PHE A 168 2.86 -9.26 6.44
C PHE A 168 4.05 -10.11 6.87
N LEU A 169 3.83 -11.37 7.25
CA LEU A 169 4.92 -12.31 7.54
C LEU A 169 5.82 -12.53 6.31
N VAL A 170 5.22 -12.76 5.14
CA VAL A 170 5.97 -12.91 3.88
C VAL A 170 6.70 -11.61 3.53
N LEU A 171 6.04 -10.46 3.70
CA LEU A 171 6.66 -9.16 3.43
C LEU A 171 7.88 -8.89 4.33
N ILE A 172 7.79 -9.22 5.62
CA ILE A 172 8.91 -9.10 6.56
C ILE A 172 10.05 -10.02 6.14
N LEU A 173 9.75 -11.27 5.80
CA LEU A 173 10.76 -12.23 5.34
C LEU A 173 11.48 -11.73 4.09
N LEU A 174 10.73 -11.24 3.11
CA LEU A 174 11.30 -10.66 1.88
C LEU A 174 12.17 -9.45 2.19
N MET A 175 11.73 -8.58 3.08
CA MET A 175 12.50 -7.39 3.50
C MET A 175 13.84 -7.79 4.16
N VAL A 176 13.81 -8.79 5.05
CA VAL A 176 15.03 -9.33 5.68
C VAL A 176 15.96 -9.94 4.63
N MET A 177 15.41 -10.70 3.69
CA MET A 177 16.16 -11.32 2.60
C MET A 177 16.83 -10.26 1.71
N VAL A 178 16.08 -9.27 1.24
CA VAL A 178 16.60 -8.15 0.42
C VAL A 178 17.68 -7.39 1.18
N ARG A 179 17.46 -7.11 2.47
CA ARG A 179 18.45 -6.43 3.30
C ARG A 179 19.75 -7.23 3.43
N ARG A 180 19.67 -8.55 3.60
CA ARG A 180 20.85 -9.44 3.64
C ARG A 180 21.56 -9.49 2.30
N MET A 181 20.83 -9.64 1.21
CA MET A 181 21.38 -9.62 -0.15
C MET A 181 22.10 -8.30 -0.43
N TRP A 182 21.51 -7.17 -0.05
CA TRP A 182 22.11 -5.85 -0.20
C TRP A 182 23.39 -5.70 0.63
N ALA A 183 23.41 -6.18 1.88
CA ALA A 183 24.61 -6.15 2.72
C ALA A 183 25.73 -6.98 2.08
N GLN A 184 25.44 -8.20 1.62
CA GLN A 184 26.43 -9.03 0.92
C GLN A 184 26.94 -8.41 -0.38
N PHE A 185 26.04 -7.82 -1.16
CA PHE A 185 26.42 -7.12 -2.38
C PHE A 185 27.35 -5.94 -2.09
N ARG A 186 27.01 -5.15 -1.07
CA ARG A 186 27.84 -4.02 -0.65
C ARG A 186 29.23 -4.47 -0.22
N GLU A 187 29.34 -5.46 0.67
CA GLU A 187 30.60 -5.98 1.17
C GLU A 187 31.49 -6.59 0.07
N ARG A 188 30.88 -7.25 -0.92
CA ARG A 188 31.63 -7.94 -1.98
C ARG A 188 31.97 -7.08 -3.17
N THR A 189 31.18 -6.04 -3.44
CA THR A 189 31.30 -5.27 -4.70
C THR A 189 31.55 -3.79 -4.47
N VAL A 190 30.77 -3.17 -3.58
CA VAL A 190 30.79 -1.72 -3.40
C VAL A 190 31.97 -1.29 -2.52
N ASP A 191 32.14 -1.94 -1.36
CA ASP A 191 33.18 -1.56 -0.39
C ASP A 191 34.59 -1.75 -1.00
N PRO A 192 34.95 -2.89 -1.64
CA PRO A 192 36.25 -3.04 -2.30
C PRO A 192 36.47 -2.05 -3.47
N ALA A 193 35.40 -1.71 -4.21
CA ALA A 193 35.52 -0.74 -5.29
C ALA A 193 35.79 0.68 -4.77
N LEU A 194 35.16 1.05 -3.64
CA LEU A 194 35.39 2.32 -2.97
C LEU A 194 36.80 2.41 -2.37
N ASP A 195 37.27 1.33 -1.75
CA ASP A 195 38.62 1.25 -1.19
C ASP A 195 39.67 1.38 -2.30
N ALA A 196 39.54 0.65 -3.41
CA ALA A 196 40.41 0.76 -4.57
C ALA A 196 40.39 2.16 -5.20
N ALA A 197 39.24 2.84 -5.19
CA ALA A 197 39.14 4.24 -5.65
C ALA A 197 39.84 5.20 -4.68
N GLY A 198 39.72 4.97 -3.37
CA GLY A 198 40.41 5.72 -2.32
C GLY A 198 41.94 5.61 -2.47
N ASP A 199 42.46 4.38 -2.57
CA ASP A 199 43.89 4.12 -2.75
C ASP A 199 44.45 4.83 -3.99
N ARG A 200 43.72 4.83 -5.10
CA ARG A 200 44.12 5.56 -6.31
C ARG A 200 44.20 7.07 -6.10
N LEU A 201 43.24 7.63 -5.36
CA LEU A 201 43.24 9.06 -5.04
C LEU A 201 44.44 9.41 -4.12
N ASP A 202 44.74 8.59 -3.12
CA ASP A 202 45.84 8.77 -2.22
C ASP A 202 47.19 8.68 -2.96
N HIS A 203 47.36 7.74 -3.87
CA HIS A 203 48.53 7.67 -4.74
C HIS A 203 48.71 8.92 -5.62
N VAL A 204 47.63 9.44 -6.20
CA VAL A 204 47.64 10.67 -6.99
C VAL A 204 48.01 11.87 -6.12
N GLN A 205 47.43 11.98 -4.93
CA GLN A 205 47.75 13.07 -4.00
C GLN A 205 49.19 13.01 -3.51
N ALA A 206 49.69 11.81 -3.17
CA ALA A 206 51.11 11.62 -2.81
C ALA A 206 52.08 12.03 -3.93
N GLY A 207 51.76 11.61 -5.19
CA GLY A 207 52.56 12.00 -6.35
C GLY A 207 52.58 13.53 -6.62
N VAL A 208 51.44 14.19 -6.41
CA VAL A 208 51.33 15.66 -6.50
C VAL A 208 52.10 16.34 -5.39
N ALA A 209 52.04 15.82 -4.15
CA ALA A 209 52.80 16.37 -3.01
C ALA A 209 54.31 16.22 -3.23
N GLU A 210 54.76 15.10 -3.76
CA GLU A 210 56.16 14.85 -4.10
C GLU A 210 56.68 15.83 -5.17
N LYS A 211 55.92 16.00 -6.26
CA LYS A 211 56.26 16.99 -7.30
C LYS A 211 56.28 18.41 -6.76
N ARG A 212 55.35 18.79 -5.88
CA ARG A 212 55.35 20.09 -5.21
C ARG A 212 56.56 20.28 -4.32
N SER A 213 56.97 19.27 -3.57
CA SER A 213 58.15 19.32 -2.71
C SER A 213 59.46 19.38 -3.54
N GLY A 214 59.54 18.67 -4.67
CA GLY A 214 60.60 18.73 -5.64
C GLY A 214 60.75 20.13 -6.25
N LEU A 215 59.62 20.72 -6.68
CA LEU A 215 59.62 22.09 -7.22
C LEU A 215 60.04 23.14 -6.19
N ARG A 216 59.60 23.00 -4.93
CA ARG A 216 60.03 23.89 -3.84
C ARG A 216 61.55 23.80 -3.55
N ARG A 217 62.08 22.55 -3.58
CA ARG A 217 63.53 22.32 -3.41
C ARG A 217 64.34 22.95 -4.57
N TRP A 218 63.89 22.78 -5.81
CA TRP A 218 64.51 23.37 -6.98
C TRP A 218 64.48 24.90 -6.94
N LEU A 219 63.34 25.53 -6.62
CA LEU A 219 63.22 26.97 -6.43
C LEU A 219 64.12 27.50 -5.30
N ALA A 220 64.32 26.71 -4.24
CA ALA A 220 65.18 27.08 -3.15
C ALA A 220 66.72 27.17 -3.56
N THR A 221 67.12 26.42 -4.61
CA THR A 221 68.47 26.49 -5.16
C THR A 221 68.75 27.80 -5.90
N TRP A 222 67.69 28.52 -6.30
CA TRP A 222 67.83 29.83 -7.00
C TRP A 222 67.84 31.03 -6.06
N ARG A 223 67.69 30.85 -4.75
CA ARG A 223 67.88 31.97 -3.79
C ARG A 223 69.33 32.30 -3.64
N PRO A 224 69.73 33.58 -3.81
CA PRO A 224 71.12 33.97 -3.58
C PRO A 224 71.53 33.66 -2.15
N LYS A 225 72.72 33.03 -2.00
CA LYS A 225 73.33 32.89 -0.67
C LYS A 225 73.70 34.27 -0.19
N ASP A 226 73.07 34.77 0.87
CA ASP A 226 73.52 35.95 1.56
C ASP A 226 75.02 35.75 1.98
N LYS A 227 75.87 36.50 1.38
CA LYS A 227 77.28 36.57 1.82
C LYS A 227 77.32 37.38 3.12
N ARG A 228 77.53 36.71 4.22
CA ARG A 228 78.07 37.39 5.41
C ARG A 228 79.52 37.62 5.26
#